data_75db30cccf43425b2ff5c2350917dc2b
#
_entry.id   75db30cccf43425b2ff5c2350917dc2b
#
_cell.length_a   1.000
_cell.length_b   1.000
_cell.length_c   1.000
_cell.angle_alpha   90.00
_cell.angle_beta   90.00
_cell.angle_gamma   90.00
#
_symmetry.space_group_name_H-M   'P 1'
#
loop_
_entity.id
_entity.type
_entity.pdbx_description
1 polymer ?
#
loop_
_entity_poly.entity_id
_entity_poly.type
_entity_poly.pdbx_seq_one_letter_code
_entity_poly.pdbx_strand_id
1 'polypeptide(L)'
;PPLYLDMTVSEYLYFAAELKKIPKADLNAQVIKVMELIKLVDMKDRLIKNLSKGYRQRTGLAAAILDFPDIIILDEPTVGLDPKQIIEIRELIRTLAKDHTVILSSHILAEVQEICDDILIISKGKLIAEGSPDELEELTHGKETIELTILADETSVKQVLSDFSDIDDVNWLDVSKDSCHIQINTN
;
A
#
# COMPACT_ATOMS: atom_id res chain seq x y z
N PRO A 1 -15.35 -4.20 3.66
CA PRO A 1 -16.38 -4.83 4.50
C PRO A 1 -17.73 -4.80 3.80
N PRO A 2 -18.62 -5.76 4.07
CA PRO A 2 -19.97 -5.72 3.55
C PRO A 2 -20.72 -4.52 4.13
N LEU A 3 -21.25 -3.67 3.26
CA LEU A 3 -22.06 -2.51 3.64
C LEU A 3 -23.54 -2.79 3.37
N TYR A 4 -24.41 -2.30 4.23
CA TYR A 4 -25.86 -2.35 4.01
C TYR A 4 -26.27 -1.18 3.11
N LEU A 5 -26.37 -1.45 1.81
CA LEU A 5 -26.50 -0.44 0.76
C LEU A 5 -27.79 0.39 0.84
N ASP A 6 -28.84 -0.13 1.48
CA ASP A 6 -30.13 0.53 1.63
C ASP A 6 -30.23 1.37 2.92
N MET A 7 -29.18 1.39 3.74
CA MET A 7 -29.06 2.29 4.88
C MET A 7 -28.38 3.60 4.46
N THR A 8 -28.66 4.67 5.19
CA THR A 8 -27.83 5.88 5.17
C THR A 8 -26.53 5.63 5.91
N VAL A 9 -25.53 6.50 5.70
CA VAL A 9 -24.24 6.42 6.42
C VAL A 9 -24.49 6.44 7.94
N SER A 10 -25.32 7.36 8.41
CA SER A 10 -25.66 7.50 9.83
C SER A 10 -26.29 6.23 10.37
N GLU A 11 -27.37 5.74 9.74
CA GLU A 11 -28.06 4.51 10.18
C GLU A 11 -27.09 3.32 10.26
N TYR A 12 -26.23 3.16 9.26
CA TYR A 12 -25.25 2.08 9.25
C TYR A 12 -24.22 2.19 10.38
N LEU A 13 -23.71 3.39 10.66
CA LEU A 13 -22.76 3.58 11.75
C LEU A 13 -23.38 3.38 13.13
N TYR A 14 -24.61 3.82 13.34
CA TYR A 14 -25.34 3.52 14.57
C TYR A 14 -25.58 2.03 14.74
N PHE A 15 -26.02 1.35 13.68
CA PHE A 15 -26.17 -0.10 13.67
C PHE A 15 -24.86 -0.84 13.99
N ALA A 16 -23.73 -0.42 13.35
CA ALA A 16 -22.42 -1.00 13.62
C ALA A 16 -21.96 -0.78 15.06
N ALA A 17 -22.23 0.41 15.61
CA ALA A 17 -21.92 0.74 17.00
C ALA A 17 -22.73 -0.11 18.01
N GLU A 18 -24.01 -0.36 17.72
CA GLU A 18 -24.83 -1.25 18.54
C GLU A 18 -24.32 -2.71 18.50
N LEU A 19 -23.91 -3.20 17.32
CA LEU A 19 -23.32 -4.53 17.18
C LEU A 19 -22.02 -4.68 17.98
N LYS A 20 -21.22 -3.62 18.05
CA LYS A 20 -20.01 -3.56 18.91
C LYS A 20 -20.34 -3.40 20.40
N LYS A 21 -21.62 -3.30 20.76
CA LYS A 21 -22.10 -3.13 22.13
C LYS A 21 -21.62 -1.86 22.82
N ILE A 22 -21.40 -0.80 22.06
CA ILE A 22 -21.06 0.51 22.61
C ILE A 22 -22.19 0.97 23.52
N PRO A 23 -21.90 1.44 24.75
CA PRO A 23 -22.91 1.91 25.68
C PRO A 23 -23.79 3.00 25.08
N LYS A 24 -25.09 2.96 25.30
CA LYS A 24 -26.05 3.94 24.75
C LYS A 24 -25.71 5.39 25.10
N ALA A 25 -25.08 5.62 26.25
CA ALA A 25 -24.64 6.93 26.68
C ALA A 25 -23.54 7.51 25.78
N ASP A 26 -22.65 6.66 25.24
CA ASP A 26 -21.47 7.05 24.48
C ASP A 26 -21.68 6.95 22.96
N LEU A 27 -22.71 6.19 22.55
CA LEU A 27 -22.97 5.81 21.17
C LEU A 27 -23.03 7.03 20.23
N ASN A 28 -23.83 8.05 20.57
CA ASN A 28 -23.98 9.24 19.75
C ASN A 28 -22.67 10.02 19.64
N ALA A 29 -21.95 10.19 20.73
CA ALA A 29 -20.67 10.91 20.75
C ALA A 29 -19.61 10.20 19.92
N GLN A 30 -19.52 8.87 20.03
CA GLN A 30 -18.57 8.07 19.25
C GLN A 30 -18.88 8.09 17.75
N VAL A 31 -20.14 7.91 17.36
CA VAL A 31 -20.54 7.93 15.95
C VAL A 31 -20.23 9.30 15.32
N ILE A 32 -20.54 10.41 16.01
CA ILE A 32 -20.21 11.75 15.52
C ILE A 32 -18.69 11.93 15.40
N LYS A 33 -17.91 11.57 16.43
CA LYS A 33 -16.46 11.68 16.43
C LYS A 33 -15.82 10.91 15.27
N VAL A 34 -16.31 9.70 15.01
CA VAL A 34 -15.82 8.87 13.89
C VAL A 34 -16.21 9.50 12.55
N MET A 35 -17.45 10.00 12.38
CA MET A 35 -17.85 10.69 11.15
C MET A 35 -17.00 11.94 10.85
N GLU A 36 -16.64 12.70 11.87
CA GLU A 36 -15.76 13.87 11.74
C GLU A 36 -14.35 13.43 11.33
N LEU A 37 -13.76 12.46 12.02
CA LEU A 37 -12.42 11.93 11.75
C LEU A 37 -12.29 11.42 10.30
N ILE A 38 -13.31 10.71 9.81
CA ILE A 38 -13.34 10.10 8.46
C ILE A 38 -13.87 11.08 7.39
N LYS A 39 -14.27 12.31 7.77
CA LYS A 39 -14.87 13.31 6.86
C LYS A 39 -16.13 12.80 6.16
N LEU A 40 -17.06 12.22 6.92
CA LEU A 40 -18.34 11.69 6.45
C LEU A 40 -19.55 12.54 6.84
N VAL A 41 -19.37 13.61 7.62
CA VAL A 41 -20.48 14.43 8.17
C VAL A 41 -21.43 14.90 7.08
N ASP A 42 -20.91 15.39 5.95
CA ASP A 42 -21.73 15.90 4.84
C ASP A 42 -22.49 14.79 4.08
N MET A 43 -22.12 13.53 4.32
CA MET A 43 -22.71 12.36 3.66
C MET A 43 -23.63 11.56 4.57
N LYS A 44 -23.80 11.96 5.84
CA LYS A 44 -24.47 11.19 6.89
C LYS A 44 -25.89 10.71 6.53
N ASP A 45 -26.65 11.55 5.80
CA ASP A 45 -28.04 11.28 5.43
C ASP A 45 -28.18 10.65 4.03
N ARG A 46 -27.06 10.39 3.33
CA ARG A 46 -27.08 9.73 2.02
C ARG A 46 -27.13 8.23 2.16
N LEU A 47 -27.92 7.58 1.29
CA LEU A 47 -27.90 6.13 1.15
C LEU A 47 -26.53 5.66 0.67
N ILE A 48 -26.02 4.60 1.26
CA ILE A 48 -24.70 4.04 0.95
C ILE A 48 -24.60 3.61 -0.52
N LYS A 49 -25.68 3.09 -1.12
CA LYS A 49 -25.72 2.75 -2.55
C LYS A 49 -25.47 3.95 -3.48
N ASN A 50 -25.76 5.16 -3.03
CA ASN A 50 -25.60 6.39 -3.80
C ASN A 50 -24.24 7.08 -3.59
N LEU A 51 -23.36 6.48 -2.79
CA LEU A 51 -22.02 6.98 -2.53
C LEU A 51 -21.05 6.54 -3.63
N SER A 52 -20.01 7.37 -3.89
CA SER A 52 -18.85 6.93 -4.66
C SER A 52 -18.12 5.78 -3.94
N LYS A 53 -17.26 5.07 -4.68
CA LYS A 53 -16.45 3.97 -4.09
C LYS A 53 -15.64 4.46 -2.89
N GLY A 54 -15.00 5.63 -2.99
CA GLY A 54 -14.21 6.21 -1.90
C GLY A 54 -15.05 6.51 -0.65
N TYR A 55 -16.25 7.06 -0.80
CA TYR A 55 -17.12 7.27 0.35
C TYR A 55 -17.65 5.97 0.97
N ARG A 56 -17.89 4.93 0.16
CA ARG A 56 -18.21 3.59 0.70
C ARG A 56 -17.03 3.01 1.47
N GLN A 57 -15.81 3.13 0.95
CA GLN A 57 -14.59 2.71 1.63
C GLN A 57 -14.44 3.42 2.98
N ARG A 58 -14.62 4.76 3.01
CA ARG A 58 -14.61 5.54 4.25
C ARG A 58 -15.71 5.11 5.23
N THR A 59 -16.91 4.78 4.74
CA THR A 59 -18.00 4.29 5.59
C THR A 59 -17.63 2.94 6.23
N GLY A 60 -17.01 2.03 5.49
CA GLY A 60 -16.49 0.77 6.02
C GLY A 60 -15.38 0.98 7.05
N LEU A 61 -14.44 1.90 6.78
CA LEU A 61 -13.38 2.26 7.71
C LEU A 61 -13.96 2.90 8.99
N ALA A 62 -14.95 3.80 8.86
CA ALA A 62 -15.64 4.39 9.99
C ALA A 62 -16.24 3.32 10.91
N ALA A 63 -16.91 2.32 10.35
CA ALA A 63 -17.44 1.20 11.13
C ALA A 63 -16.34 0.36 11.79
N ALA A 64 -15.17 0.20 11.15
CA ALA A 64 -14.05 -0.54 11.72
C ALA A 64 -13.49 0.14 12.97
N ILE A 65 -13.34 1.47 12.94
CA ILE A 65 -12.72 2.25 14.03
C ILE A 65 -13.69 2.66 15.14
N LEU A 66 -15.00 2.39 15.01
CA LEU A 66 -15.94 2.55 16.13
C LEU A 66 -15.43 1.78 17.35
N ASP A 67 -15.57 2.38 18.54
CA ASP A 67 -15.02 1.91 19.81
C ASP A 67 -13.47 2.07 19.92
N PHE A 68 -12.84 2.70 18.96
CA PHE A 68 -11.40 3.02 18.96
C PHE A 68 -10.53 1.82 19.38
N PRO A 69 -10.56 0.69 18.62
CA PRO A 69 -9.84 -0.53 18.97
C PRO A 69 -8.33 -0.31 18.91
N ASP A 70 -7.56 -0.99 19.77
CA ASP A 70 -6.10 -0.90 19.77
C ASP A 70 -5.48 -1.34 18.43
N ILE A 71 -6.12 -2.31 17.74
CA ILE A 71 -5.66 -2.86 16.46
C ILE A 71 -6.73 -2.65 15.39
N ILE A 72 -6.33 -2.07 14.27
CA ILE A 72 -7.18 -1.86 13.08
C ILE A 72 -6.61 -2.67 11.92
N ILE A 73 -7.42 -3.51 11.30
CA ILE A 73 -7.02 -4.33 10.15
C ILE A 73 -7.75 -3.81 8.90
N LEU A 74 -6.99 -3.45 7.88
CA LEU A 74 -7.46 -2.90 6.62
C LEU A 74 -7.02 -3.79 5.46
N ASP A 75 -7.98 -4.37 4.77
CA ASP A 75 -7.74 -5.19 3.60
C ASP A 75 -7.90 -4.35 2.33
N GLU A 76 -6.81 -4.15 1.59
CA GLU A 76 -6.73 -3.39 0.33
C GLU A 76 -7.43 -2.01 0.40
N PRO A 77 -7.05 -1.11 1.34
CA PRO A 77 -7.82 0.11 1.62
C PRO A 77 -7.85 1.13 0.48
N THR A 78 -6.95 1.03 -0.49
CA THR A 78 -6.78 1.98 -1.60
C THR A 78 -7.29 1.48 -2.94
N VAL A 79 -7.64 0.19 -3.04
CA VAL A 79 -8.02 -0.45 -4.30
C VAL A 79 -9.22 0.21 -4.98
N GLY A 80 -8.98 0.67 -6.22
CA GLY A 80 -9.99 1.26 -7.10
C GLY A 80 -10.47 2.63 -6.66
N LEU A 81 -9.65 3.34 -5.90
CA LEU A 81 -9.78 4.76 -5.62
C LEU A 81 -9.03 5.57 -6.69
N ASP A 82 -9.44 6.82 -6.90
CA ASP A 82 -8.67 7.77 -7.70
C ASP A 82 -7.45 8.29 -6.92
N PRO A 83 -6.42 8.86 -7.60
CA PRO A 83 -5.19 9.30 -6.94
C PRO A 83 -5.40 10.28 -5.77
N LYS A 84 -6.39 11.17 -5.87
CA LYS A 84 -6.71 12.11 -4.80
C LYS A 84 -7.26 11.40 -3.57
N GLN A 85 -8.16 10.44 -3.79
CA GLN A 85 -8.74 9.64 -2.71
C GLN A 85 -7.69 8.73 -2.04
N ILE A 86 -6.73 8.20 -2.79
CA ILE A 86 -5.61 7.43 -2.26
C ILE A 86 -4.82 8.28 -1.26
N ILE A 87 -4.43 9.50 -1.63
CA ILE A 87 -3.71 10.43 -0.75
C ILE A 87 -4.51 10.67 0.54
N GLU A 88 -5.80 10.95 0.41
CA GLU A 88 -6.66 11.22 1.56
C GLU A 88 -6.82 10.01 2.50
N ILE A 89 -6.87 8.77 1.96
CA ILE A 89 -6.93 7.55 2.77
C ILE A 89 -5.58 7.29 3.46
N ARG A 90 -4.46 7.54 2.79
CA ARG A 90 -3.11 7.41 3.39
C ARG A 90 -2.92 8.36 4.57
N GLU A 91 -3.30 9.63 4.41
CA GLU A 91 -3.25 10.60 5.51
C GLU A 91 -4.12 10.18 6.70
N LEU A 92 -5.29 9.60 6.41
CA LEU A 92 -6.17 9.08 7.43
C LEU A 92 -5.54 7.88 8.17
N ILE A 93 -4.94 6.93 7.45
CA ILE A 93 -4.23 5.79 8.05
C ILE A 93 -3.09 6.29 8.94
N ARG A 94 -2.26 7.23 8.47
CA ARG A 94 -1.20 7.87 9.28
C ARG A 94 -1.74 8.54 10.54
N THR A 95 -2.93 9.15 10.44
CA THR A 95 -3.58 9.77 11.61
C THR A 95 -4.02 8.74 12.63
N LEU A 96 -4.60 7.62 12.15
CA LEU A 96 -5.01 6.50 13.02
C LEU A 96 -3.80 5.79 13.65
N ALA A 97 -2.71 5.64 12.92
CA ALA A 97 -1.49 4.98 13.40
C ALA A 97 -0.80 5.69 14.58
N LYS A 98 -1.16 6.96 14.88
CA LYS A 98 -0.65 7.68 16.05
C LYS A 98 -1.14 7.09 17.38
N ASP A 99 -2.37 6.55 17.38
CA ASP A 99 -3.03 6.08 18.60
C ASP A 99 -3.41 4.59 18.51
N HIS A 100 -3.24 3.96 17.33
CA HIS A 100 -3.64 2.59 17.06
C HIS A 100 -2.54 1.83 16.31
N THR A 101 -2.46 0.51 16.52
CA THR A 101 -1.70 -0.37 15.62
C THR A 101 -2.53 -0.62 14.37
N VAL A 102 -2.04 -0.21 13.20
CA VAL A 102 -2.72 -0.41 11.92
C VAL A 102 -2.01 -1.48 11.12
N ILE A 103 -2.72 -2.55 10.79
CA ILE A 103 -2.26 -3.60 9.89
C ILE A 103 -3.00 -3.43 8.57
N LEU A 104 -2.29 -3.30 7.47
CA LEU A 104 -2.93 -3.19 6.16
C LEU A 104 -2.35 -4.20 5.17
N SER A 105 -3.19 -4.71 4.26
CA SER A 105 -2.75 -5.46 3.10
C SER A 105 -2.73 -4.55 1.87
N SER A 106 -1.76 -4.74 0.99
CA SER A 106 -1.73 -4.16 -0.35
C SER A 106 -0.88 -5.02 -1.28
N HIS A 107 -1.18 -4.98 -2.57
CA HIS A 107 -0.36 -5.59 -3.61
C HIS A 107 0.52 -4.55 -4.33
N ILE A 108 0.50 -3.29 -3.89
CA ILE A 108 1.26 -2.18 -4.45
C ILE A 108 2.36 -1.78 -3.46
N LEU A 109 3.59 -2.24 -3.70
CA LEU A 109 4.72 -2.03 -2.80
C LEU A 109 4.97 -0.53 -2.53
N ALA A 110 4.93 0.31 -3.56
CA ALA A 110 5.14 1.76 -3.42
C ALA A 110 4.13 2.44 -2.47
N GLU A 111 2.89 1.92 -2.38
CA GLU A 111 1.90 2.43 -1.43
C GLU A 111 2.24 2.04 0.01
N VAL A 112 2.71 0.81 0.20
CA VAL A 112 3.09 0.28 1.51
C VAL A 112 4.34 0.98 2.04
N GLN A 113 5.36 1.14 1.19
CA GLN A 113 6.60 1.85 1.53
C GLN A 113 6.37 3.29 1.98
N GLU A 114 5.33 3.95 1.45
CA GLU A 114 5.03 5.33 1.82
C GLU A 114 4.37 5.49 3.20
N ILE A 115 3.66 4.47 3.70
CA ILE A 115 2.79 4.63 4.90
C ILE A 115 3.10 3.65 6.03
N CYS A 116 3.86 2.60 5.81
CA CYS A 116 4.15 1.58 6.82
C CYS A 116 5.53 1.77 7.43
N ASP A 117 5.64 1.53 8.74
CA ASP A 117 6.90 1.51 9.46
C ASP A 117 7.62 0.16 9.23
N ASP A 118 6.85 -0.94 9.21
CA ASP A 118 7.32 -2.30 8.97
C ASP A 118 6.50 -2.99 7.87
N ILE A 119 7.15 -3.79 7.04
CA ILE A 119 6.57 -4.50 5.91
C ILE A 119 6.84 -6.00 6.03
N LEU A 120 5.80 -6.79 5.79
CA LEU A 120 5.85 -8.25 5.73
C LEU A 120 5.54 -8.70 4.30
N ILE A 121 6.49 -9.33 3.62
CA ILE A 121 6.29 -9.87 2.26
C ILE A 121 5.93 -11.34 2.36
N ILE A 122 4.71 -11.69 1.91
CA ILE A 122 4.18 -13.05 1.93
C ILE A 122 4.03 -13.57 0.50
N SER A 123 4.58 -14.74 0.22
CA SER A 123 4.39 -15.45 -1.05
C SER A 123 4.11 -16.93 -0.81
N LYS A 124 3.09 -17.46 -1.49
CA LYS A 124 2.66 -18.87 -1.39
C LYS A 124 2.46 -19.33 0.08
N GLY A 125 1.91 -18.45 0.91
CA GLY A 125 1.66 -18.75 2.33
C GLY A 125 2.89 -18.78 3.23
N LYS A 126 4.04 -18.27 2.77
CA LYS A 126 5.29 -18.18 3.54
C LYS A 126 5.71 -16.71 3.63
N LEU A 127 6.26 -16.34 4.79
CA LEU A 127 6.96 -15.07 4.97
C LEU A 127 8.29 -15.15 4.20
N ILE A 128 8.50 -14.23 3.29
CA ILE A 128 9.68 -14.16 2.43
C ILE A 128 10.68 -13.14 2.95
N ALA A 129 10.18 -11.98 3.39
CA ALA A 129 10.99 -10.91 3.96
C ALA A 129 10.17 -10.11 4.96
N GLU A 130 10.85 -9.49 5.91
CA GLU A 130 10.30 -8.62 6.94
C GLU A 130 11.32 -7.53 7.25
N GLY A 131 10.88 -6.30 7.41
CA GLY A 131 11.72 -5.15 7.77
C GLY A 131 11.08 -3.82 7.44
N SER A 132 11.78 -2.76 7.76
CA SER A 132 11.43 -1.40 7.34
C SER A 132 11.52 -1.25 5.81
N PRO A 133 10.86 -0.22 5.23
CA PRO A 133 11.02 0.08 3.80
C PRO A 133 12.48 0.16 3.34
N ASP A 134 13.34 0.84 4.12
CA ASP A 134 14.75 1.02 3.79
C ASP A 134 15.53 -0.31 3.82
N GLU A 135 15.31 -1.15 4.85
CA GLU A 135 15.93 -2.47 4.95
C GLU A 135 15.52 -3.39 3.80
N LEU A 136 14.25 -3.35 3.39
CA LEU A 136 13.77 -4.14 2.25
C LEU A 136 14.30 -3.62 0.92
N GLU A 137 14.52 -2.32 0.80
CA GLU A 137 15.14 -1.72 -0.37
C GLU A 137 16.61 -2.16 -0.48
N GLU A 138 17.37 -2.14 0.62
CA GLU A 138 18.74 -2.66 0.65
C GLU A 138 18.81 -4.16 0.27
N LEU A 139 17.84 -4.97 0.70
CA LEU A 139 17.75 -6.37 0.29
C LEU A 139 17.49 -6.56 -1.21
N THR A 140 16.82 -5.60 -1.86
CA THR A 140 16.56 -5.62 -3.31
C THR A 140 17.68 -4.98 -4.12
N HIS A 141 18.46 -4.09 -3.52
CA HIS A 141 19.68 -3.51 -4.12
C HIS A 141 20.87 -4.49 -4.21
N GLY A 142 20.63 -5.79 -3.97
CA GLY A 142 21.61 -6.81 -4.33
C GLY A 142 21.81 -6.82 -5.83
N LYS A 143 22.94 -6.27 -6.29
CA LYS A 143 23.50 -6.30 -7.67
C LYS A 143 22.45 -5.93 -8.73
N GLU A 144 22.43 -4.65 -9.11
CA GLU A 144 21.66 -4.25 -10.28
C GLU A 144 22.15 -5.03 -11.50
N THR A 145 21.21 -5.69 -12.18
CA THR A 145 21.49 -6.43 -13.39
C THR A 145 21.00 -5.63 -14.59
N ILE A 146 21.91 -5.18 -15.43
CA ILE A 146 21.61 -4.39 -16.63
C ILE A 146 21.81 -5.29 -17.85
N GLU A 147 20.79 -5.47 -18.67
CA GLU A 147 20.92 -6.11 -19.97
C GLU A 147 21.13 -5.07 -21.06
N LEU A 148 22.18 -5.24 -21.85
CA LEU A 148 22.57 -4.33 -22.92
C LEU A 148 22.71 -5.07 -24.24
N THR A 149 22.19 -4.50 -25.31
CA THR A 149 22.53 -4.88 -26.69
C THR A 149 23.39 -3.77 -27.29
N ILE A 150 24.66 -4.08 -27.55
CA ILE A 150 25.65 -3.13 -28.04
C ILE A 150 25.99 -3.48 -29.50
N LEU A 151 25.87 -2.49 -30.38
CA LEU A 151 26.22 -2.64 -31.80
C LEU A 151 27.73 -2.38 -32.00
N ALA A 152 28.54 -3.33 -31.59
CA ALA A 152 30.00 -3.33 -31.75
C ALA A 152 30.53 -4.76 -31.65
N ASP A 153 31.76 -4.96 -32.09
CA ASP A 153 32.49 -6.21 -31.93
C ASP A 153 32.89 -6.48 -30.47
N GLU A 154 33.05 -7.74 -30.10
CA GLU A 154 33.37 -8.15 -28.73
C GLU A 154 34.63 -7.47 -28.16
N THR A 155 35.65 -7.24 -28.99
CA THR A 155 36.91 -6.65 -28.55
C THR A 155 36.72 -5.21 -28.11
N SER A 156 35.99 -4.43 -28.92
CA SER A 156 35.65 -3.05 -28.59
C SER A 156 34.80 -2.92 -27.34
N VAL A 157 33.81 -3.81 -27.15
CA VAL A 157 32.97 -3.83 -25.95
C VAL A 157 33.79 -4.17 -24.71
N LYS A 158 34.67 -5.17 -24.76
CA LYS A 158 35.56 -5.54 -23.64
C LYS A 158 36.47 -4.38 -23.24
N GLN A 159 37.02 -3.64 -24.22
CA GLN A 159 37.89 -2.51 -23.94
C GLN A 159 37.14 -1.40 -23.22
N VAL A 160 35.92 -1.07 -23.65
CA VAL A 160 35.11 -0.05 -23.00
C VAL A 160 34.73 -0.47 -21.60
N LEU A 161 34.26 -1.73 -21.40
CA LEU A 161 33.86 -2.23 -20.09
C LEU A 161 35.00 -2.24 -19.08
N SER A 162 36.25 -2.43 -19.53
CA SER A 162 37.43 -2.39 -18.64
C SER A 162 37.73 -1.01 -18.02
N ASP A 163 37.15 0.04 -18.55
CA ASP A 163 37.31 1.41 -18.02
C ASP A 163 36.32 1.71 -16.85
N PHE A 164 35.35 0.84 -16.61
CA PHE A 164 34.35 0.98 -15.52
C PHE A 164 34.76 0.12 -14.31
N SER A 165 34.98 0.79 -13.18
CA SER A 165 35.36 0.14 -11.90
C SER A 165 34.16 -0.48 -11.13
N ASP A 166 32.95 -0.08 -11.48
CA ASP A 166 31.73 -0.40 -10.74
C ASP A 166 31.01 -1.65 -11.32
N ILE A 167 31.65 -2.36 -12.25
CA ILE A 167 31.15 -3.60 -12.84
C ILE A 167 31.77 -4.79 -12.11
N ASP A 168 30.93 -5.58 -11.46
CA ASP A 168 31.37 -6.80 -10.74
C ASP A 168 31.55 -7.98 -11.66
N ASP A 169 30.60 -8.20 -12.58
CA ASP A 169 30.60 -9.35 -13.49
C ASP A 169 29.85 -9.02 -14.80
N VAL A 170 30.32 -9.62 -15.88
CA VAL A 170 29.74 -9.47 -17.22
C VAL A 170 29.44 -10.84 -17.82
N ASN A 171 28.17 -11.17 -17.96
CA ASN A 171 27.72 -12.36 -18.64
C ASN A 171 27.43 -12.08 -20.12
N TRP A 172 28.14 -12.76 -21.01
CA TRP A 172 27.93 -12.66 -22.45
C TRP A 172 26.80 -13.62 -22.86
N LEU A 173 25.63 -13.07 -23.21
CA LEU A 173 24.44 -13.85 -23.55
C LEU A 173 24.43 -14.27 -25.02
N ASP A 174 24.79 -13.36 -25.92
CA ASP A 174 24.95 -13.61 -27.35
C ASP A 174 26.00 -12.67 -27.95
N VAL A 175 26.82 -13.21 -28.85
CA VAL A 175 27.91 -12.46 -29.50
C VAL A 175 27.89 -12.74 -31.00
N SER A 176 27.69 -11.70 -31.77
CA SER A 176 27.82 -11.71 -33.25
C SER A 176 28.95 -10.78 -33.72
N LYS A 177 29.17 -10.77 -35.02
CA LYS A 177 30.26 -9.97 -35.61
C LYS A 177 30.13 -8.45 -35.38
N ASP A 178 28.89 -7.98 -35.31
CA ASP A 178 28.55 -6.57 -35.28
C ASP A 178 27.66 -6.18 -34.07
N SER A 179 27.37 -7.14 -33.17
CA SER A 179 26.59 -6.87 -31.97
C SER A 179 26.89 -7.85 -30.84
N CYS A 180 26.84 -7.35 -29.59
CA CYS A 180 26.98 -8.11 -28.38
C CYS A 180 25.75 -7.90 -27.50
N HIS A 181 25.16 -8.98 -27.01
CA HIS A 181 24.13 -8.93 -25.98
C HIS A 181 24.76 -9.40 -24.66
N ILE A 182 24.80 -8.51 -23.70
CA ILE A 182 25.50 -8.73 -22.43
C ILE A 182 24.60 -8.40 -21.25
N GLN A 183 24.87 -9.04 -20.15
CA GLN A 183 24.26 -8.78 -18.85
C GLN A 183 25.37 -8.33 -17.90
N ILE A 184 25.24 -7.16 -17.32
CA ILE A 184 26.20 -6.58 -16.39
C ILE A 184 25.57 -6.60 -14.99
N ASN A 185 26.34 -7.08 -14.02
CA ASN A 185 26.01 -6.96 -12.60
C ASN A 185 26.88 -5.85 -11.99
N THR A 186 26.23 -4.87 -11.36
CA THR A 186 26.90 -3.73 -10.69
C THR A 186 26.70 -3.82 -9.18
N ASN A 187 27.67 -3.27 -8.45
CA ASN A 187 27.55 -3.08 -6.99
C ASN A 187 26.71 -1.86 -6.68
#